data_a05fbf9d8460d9c810278a6a538f3f08
#
_entry.id   a05fbf9d8460d9c810278a6a538f3f08
#
_cell.length_a   1.000
_cell.length_b   1.000
_cell.length_c   1.000
_cell.angle_alpha   90.00
_cell.angle_beta   90.00
_cell.angle_gamma   90.00
#
_symmetry.space_group_name_H-M   'P 1'
#
loop_
_entity.id
_entity.type
_entity.pdbx_description
1 polymer ?
#
loop_
_entity_poly.entity_id
_entity_poly.type
_entity_poly.pdbx_seq_one_letter_code
_entity_poly.pdbx_strand_id
1 'polypeptide(L)'
;GKAVQWFDDRTVIADDVMELARHYNERGADELIIFDLSDSDEEHDETINLLKQINRAISIPMVVGGNIRRAEDVKKILYAGAKRAMLNFSKALSIELIEEVSKRFGKERIAVSLNDFDALFKQQHLIEAYSTEMIFMHRLDLNSVVNVTETQCVVVTDTMDENEILNILKSNGVKGVSGRFISRL
;
A
#
# COMPACT_ATOMS: atom_id res chain seq x y z
N GLY A 1 11.69 12.76 -8.10
CA GLY A 1 11.01 11.58 -8.61
C GLY A 1 9.70 11.95 -9.28
N LYS A 2 9.21 11.07 -10.14
CA LYS A 2 7.95 11.23 -10.88
C LYS A 2 6.95 10.19 -10.44
N ALA A 3 5.66 10.57 -10.40
CA ALA A 3 4.59 9.62 -10.22
C ALA A 3 4.00 9.22 -11.57
N VAL A 4 3.67 7.94 -11.72
CA VAL A 4 3.08 7.38 -12.93
C VAL A 4 1.68 6.83 -12.66
N GLN A 5 0.93 6.60 -13.74
CA GLN A 5 -0.48 6.24 -13.72
C GLN A 5 -0.74 4.89 -13.01
N TRP A 6 0.05 3.86 -13.35
CA TRP A 6 -0.10 2.50 -12.82
C TRP A 6 1.19 1.68 -13.03
N PHE A 7 1.20 0.44 -12.58
CA PHE A 7 2.36 -0.47 -12.69
C PHE A 7 2.78 -0.75 -14.13
N ASP A 8 1.82 -0.93 -15.01
CA ASP A 8 1.98 -1.19 -16.46
C ASP A 8 1.70 0.03 -17.33
N ASP A 9 1.17 1.12 -16.77
CA ASP A 9 1.01 2.41 -17.42
C ASP A 9 1.95 3.44 -16.82
N ARG A 10 3.11 3.63 -17.47
CA ARG A 10 4.17 4.55 -17.04
C ARG A 10 3.92 6.01 -17.46
N THR A 11 2.70 6.35 -17.89
CA THR A 11 2.34 7.75 -18.15
C THR A 11 2.53 8.58 -16.88
N VAL A 12 3.34 9.62 -16.98
CA VAL A 12 3.63 10.51 -15.85
C VAL A 12 2.39 11.33 -15.50
N ILE A 13 1.97 11.27 -14.26
CA ILE A 13 0.83 12.02 -13.71
C ILE A 13 1.27 13.18 -12.80
N ALA A 14 2.50 13.13 -12.29
CA ALA A 14 3.14 14.22 -11.57
C ALA A 14 4.65 14.17 -11.77
N ASP A 15 5.23 15.31 -12.13
CA ASP A 15 6.69 15.46 -12.35
C ASP A 15 7.45 15.59 -11.02
N ASP A 16 6.79 16.02 -9.96
CA ASP A 16 7.35 16.12 -8.61
C ASP A 16 6.48 15.36 -7.60
N VAL A 17 6.97 14.19 -7.20
CA VAL A 17 6.29 13.34 -6.22
C VAL A 17 6.28 13.97 -4.81
N MET A 18 7.21 14.88 -4.50
CA MET A 18 7.22 15.61 -3.23
C MET A 18 6.05 16.59 -3.13
N GLU A 19 5.78 17.30 -4.22
CA GLU A 19 4.64 18.20 -4.31
C GLU A 19 3.32 17.41 -4.23
N LEU A 20 3.24 16.29 -4.93
CA LEU A 20 2.08 15.40 -4.88
C LEU A 20 1.83 14.86 -3.46
N ALA A 21 2.88 14.45 -2.75
CA ALA A 21 2.75 13.96 -1.37
C ALA A 21 2.24 15.05 -0.41
N ARG A 22 2.75 16.28 -0.53
CA ARG A 22 2.25 17.44 0.24
C ARG A 22 0.79 17.71 -0.09
N HIS A 23 0.43 17.69 -1.36
CA HIS A 23 -0.94 17.91 -1.80
C HIS A 23 -1.93 16.93 -1.14
N TYR A 24 -1.63 15.61 -1.14
CA TYR A 24 -2.47 14.64 -0.44
C TYR A 24 -2.52 14.86 1.07
N ASN A 25 -1.40 15.20 1.69
CA ASN A 25 -1.35 15.53 3.11
C ASN A 25 -2.22 16.74 3.47
N GLU A 26 -2.20 17.80 2.66
CA GLU A 26 -3.00 19.02 2.85
C GLU A 26 -4.49 18.81 2.57
N ARG A 27 -4.82 17.86 1.71
CA ARG A 27 -6.21 17.50 1.35
C ARG A 27 -6.86 16.52 2.33
N GLY A 28 -6.18 16.17 3.42
CA GLY A 28 -6.76 15.36 4.48
C GLY A 28 -6.76 13.87 4.22
N ALA A 29 -5.83 13.37 3.40
CA ALA A 29 -5.60 11.93 3.32
C ALA A 29 -5.14 11.40 4.69
N ASP A 30 -5.65 10.24 5.09
CA ASP A 30 -5.28 9.60 6.36
C ASP A 30 -3.95 8.85 6.27
N GLU A 31 -3.58 8.38 5.06
CA GLU A 31 -2.38 7.59 4.82
C GLU A 31 -1.95 7.71 3.35
N LEU A 32 -0.67 7.65 3.08
CA LEU A 32 -0.11 7.66 1.73
C LEU A 32 0.44 6.28 1.37
N ILE A 33 -0.09 5.67 0.30
CA ILE A 33 0.43 4.41 -0.24
C ILE A 33 1.38 4.73 -1.38
N ILE A 34 2.61 4.23 -1.29
CA ILE A 34 3.67 4.45 -2.29
C ILE A 34 4.18 3.10 -2.81
N PHE A 35 4.27 2.96 -4.13
CA PHE A 35 4.90 1.83 -4.79
C PHE A 35 6.22 2.25 -5.44
N ASP A 36 7.29 1.60 -5.05
CA ASP A 36 8.57 1.71 -5.70
C ASP A 36 8.58 0.87 -6.99
N LEU A 37 8.70 1.53 -8.13
CA LEU A 37 8.69 0.94 -9.45
C LEU A 37 10.06 1.06 -10.14
N SER A 38 11.14 1.23 -9.37
CA SER A 38 12.50 1.32 -9.89
C SER A 38 12.90 0.04 -10.63
N ASP A 39 13.64 0.20 -11.70
CA ASP A 39 14.10 -0.91 -12.55
C ASP A 39 15.53 -1.35 -12.22
N SER A 40 16.27 -0.59 -11.39
CA SER A 40 17.63 -0.89 -10.93
C SER A 40 17.81 -0.72 -9.41
N ASP A 41 18.92 -1.25 -8.87
CA ASP A 41 19.26 -1.09 -7.46
C ASP A 41 19.65 0.37 -7.14
N GLU A 42 20.25 1.10 -8.08
CA GLU A 42 20.57 2.51 -7.95
C GLU A 42 19.30 3.36 -7.83
N GLU A 43 18.32 3.14 -8.70
CA GLU A 43 17.03 3.82 -8.63
C GLU A 43 16.25 3.47 -7.35
N HIS A 44 16.35 2.22 -6.89
CA HIS A 44 15.78 1.82 -5.60
C HIS A 44 16.40 2.61 -4.44
N ASP A 45 17.72 2.74 -4.41
CA ASP A 45 18.40 3.52 -3.35
C ASP A 45 18.06 5.03 -3.44
N GLU A 46 17.87 5.58 -4.64
CA GLU A 46 17.34 6.94 -4.83
C GLU A 46 15.92 7.06 -4.28
N THR A 47 15.07 6.07 -4.55
CA THR A 47 13.70 6.03 -4.01
C THR A 47 13.71 5.97 -2.48
N ILE A 48 14.56 5.17 -1.86
CA ILE A 48 14.72 5.15 -0.39
C ILE A 48 15.10 6.54 0.16
N ASN A 49 15.97 7.27 -0.52
CA ASN A 49 16.31 8.64 -0.11
C ASN A 49 15.15 9.62 -0.30
N LEU A 50 14.36 9.46 -1.35
CA LEU A 50 13.15 10.23 -1.60
C LEU A 50 12.09 9.95 -0.52
N LEU A 51 11.88 8.69 -0.11
CA LEU A 51 10.98 8.33 0.98
C LEU A 51 11.34 9.05 2.29
N LYS A 52 12.64 9.16 2.61
CA LYS A 52 13.10 9.94 3.79
C LYS A 52 12.72 11.42 3.70
N GLN A 53 12.78 11.99 2.48
CA GLN A 53 12.40 13.39 2.27
C GLN A 53 10.88 13.57 2.38
N ILE A 54 10.09 12.67 1.78
CA ILE A 54 8.63 12.67 1.90
C ILE A 54 8.23 12.57 3.38
N ASN A 55 8.79 11.62 4.12
CA ASN A 55 8.50 11.44 5.55
C ASN A 55 8.74 12.70 6.40
N ARG A 56 9.71 13.54 6.02
CA ARG A 56 9.98 14.82 6.70
C ARG A 56 9.01 15.94 6.30
N ALA A 57 8.39 15.81 5.13
CA ALA A 57 7.57 16.85 4.52
C ALA A 57 6.06 16.69 4.79
N ILE A 58 5.62 15.51 5.22
CA ILE A 58 4.21 15.19 5.49
C ILE A 58 4.04 14.72 6.94
N SER A 59 2.82 14.84 7.46
CA SER A 59 2.45 14.37 8.80
C SER A 59 1.68 13.05 8.79
N ILE A 60 1.11 12.67 7.63
CA ILE A 60 0.38 11.41 7.48
C ILE A 60 1.35 10.23 7.31
N PRO A 61 0.99 9.03 7.82
CA PRO A 61 1.84 7.86 7.70
C PRO A 61 1.96 7.38 6.25
N MET A 62 3.07 6.69 5.95
CA MET A 62 3.30 6.05 4.65
C MET A 62 3.24 4.53 4.77
N VAL A 63 2.60 3.89 3.79
CA VAL A 63 2.72 2.46 3.50
C VAL A 63 3.47 2.32 2.19
N VAL A 64 4.58 1.59 2.20
CA VAL A 64 5.48 1.53 1.03
C VAL A 64 5.65 0.09 0.58
N GLY A 65 5.44 -0.16 -0.69
CA GLY A 65 5.65 -1.45 -1.37
C GLY A 65 6.43 -1.30 -2.67
N GLY A 66 6.60 -2.41 -3.37
CA GLY A 66 7.42 -2.47 -4.59
C GLY A 66 8.89 -2.75 -4.30
N ASN A 67 9.55 -3.46 -5.20
CA ASN A 67 10.97 -3.83 -5.12
C ASN A 67 11.44 -4.49 -3.81
N ILE A 68 10.54 -5.11 -3.07
CA ILE A 68 10.87 -5.87 -1.86
C ILE A 68 11.17 -7.31 -2.25
N ARG A 69 12.44 -7.73 -2.14
CA ARG A 69 12.91 -9.06 -2.48
C ARG A 69 13.45 -9.83 -1.28
N ARG A 70 13.85 -9.12 -0.21
CA ARG A 70 14.50 -9.65 1.01
C ARG A 70 14.20 -8.78 2.22
N ALA A 71 14.44 -9.31 3.41
CA ALA A 71 14.20 -8.61 4.67
C ALA A 71 15.00 -7.29 4.81
N GLU A 72 16.14 -7.16 4.14
CA GLU A 72 16.94 -5.93 4.18
C GLU A 72 16.23 -4.78 3.43
N ASP A 73 15.48 -5.07 2.36
CA ASP A 73 14.68 -4.06 1.65
C ASP A 73 13.54 -3.55 2.55
N VAL A 74 12.87 -4.44 3.28
CA VAL A 74 11.88 -4.06 4.30
C VAL A 74 12.49 -3.15 5.35
N LYS A 75 13.68 -3.49 5.84
CA LYS A 75 14.41 -2.67 6.82
C LYS A 75 14.71 -1.27 6.27
N LYS A 76 15.23 -1.16 5.04
CA LYS A 76 15.47 0.15 4.39
C LYS A 76 14.21 1.01 4.35
N ILE A 77 13.08 0.44 3.92
CA ILE A 77 11.78 1.12 3.83
C ILE A 77 11.32 1.60 5.21
N LEU A 78 11.37 0.74 6.23
CA LEU A 78 10.97 1.11 7.59
C LEU A 78 11.87 2.20 8.20
N TYR A 79 13.18 2.13 7.96
CA TYR A 79 14.12 3.19 8.39
C TYR A 79 14.00 4.47 7.59
N ALA A 80 13.45 4.44 6.38
CA ALA A 80 13.09 5.63 5.62
C ALA A 80 11.87 6.37 6.18
N GLY A 81 11.17 5.79 7.16
CA GLY A 81 10.04 6.39 7.86
C GLY A 81 8.69 5.80 7.50
N ALA A 82 8.62 4.74 6.70
CA ALA A 82 7.35 4.06 6.44
C ALA A 82 6.78 3.48 7.74
N LYS A 83 5.48 3.66 7.94
CA LYS A 83 4.73 3.01 9.02
C LYS A 83 4.67 1.51 8.81
N ARG A 84 4.44 1.09 7.56
CA ARG A 84 4.40 -0.32 7.13
C ARG A 84 5.14 -0.52 5.82
N ALA A 85 5.78 -1.67 5.69
CA ALA A 85 6.22 -2.21 4.42
C ALA A 85 5.13 -3.13 3.86
N MET A 86 4.80 -2.98 2.58
CA MET A 86 3.73 -3.72 1.91
C MET A 86 4.32 -4.76 0.96
N LEU A 87 4.01 -6.03 1.21
CA LEU A 87 4.46 -7.16 0.41
C LEU A 87 3.30 -7.76 -0.38
N ASN A 88 3.60 -8.28 -1.58
CA ASN A 88 2.61 -8.89 -2.44
C ASN A 88 2.30 -10.32 -1.97
N PHE A 89 1.09 -10.55 -1.45
CA PHE A 89 0.66 -11.83 -0.94
C PHE A 89 0.25 -12.84 -2.03
N SER A 90 0.00 -12.37 -3.24
CA SER A 90 -0.38 -13.24 -4.39
C SER A 90 0.80 -14.04 -4.96
N LYS A 91 2.03 -13.79 -4.51
CA LYS A 91 3.24 -14.51 -4.94
C LYS A 91 3.64 -15.53 -3.88
N ALA A 92 3.70 -16.80 -4.23
CA ALA A 92 4.07 -17.90 -3.30
C ALA A 92 5.40 -17.66 -2.57
N LEU A 93 6.42 -17.17 -3.27
CA LEU A 93 7.74 -16.85 -2.69
C LEU A 93 7.71 -15.69 -1.69
N SER A 94 6.63 -14.88 -1.68
CA SER A 94 6.51 -13.77 -0.75
C SER A 94 6.02 -14.19 0.63
N ILE A 95 5.38 -15.35 0.78
CA ILE A 95 4.79 -15.79 2.06
C ILE A 95 5.87 -16.06 3.10
N GLU A 96 6.94 -16.75 2.71
CA GLU A 96 8.08 -17.01 3.62
C GLU A 96 8.75 -15.71 4.05
N LEU A 97 8.93 -14.77 3.12
CA LEU A 97 9.46 -13.45 3.43
C LEU A 97 8.53 -12.66 4.35
N ILE A 98 7.20 -12.71 4.13
CA ILE A 98 6.22 -12.04 4.99
C ILE A 98 6.31 -12.58 6.42
N GLU A 99 6.38 -13.90 6.59
CA GLU A 99 6.57 -14.52 7.89
C GLU A 99 7.88 -14.09 8.56
N GLU A 100 9.00 -14.12 7.81
CA GLU A 100 10.31 -13.69 8.31
C GLU A 100 10.28 -12.23 8.81
N VAL A 101 9.81 -11.30 7.96
CA VAL A 101 9.83 -9.88 8.29
C VAL A 101 8.83 -9.52 9.39
N SER A 102 7.68 -10.21 9.45
CA SER A 102 6.72 -10.06 10.52
C SER A 102 7.30 -10.47 11.87
N LYS A 103 8.00 -11.59 11.93
CA LYS A 103 8.71 -12.04 13.14
C LYS A 103 9.84 -11.08 13.54
N ARG A 104 10.53 -10.50 12.57
CA ARG A 104 11.69 -9.62 12.80
C ARG A 104 11.31 -8.20 13.19
N PHE A 105 10.29 -7.63 12.57
CA PHE A 105 9.92 -6.21 12.70
C PHE A 105 8.59 -5.97 13.43
N GLY A 106 7.81 -7.02 13.67
CA GLY A 106 6.44 -6.98 14.20
C GLY A 106 5.39 -6.91 13.09
N LYS A 107 4.27 -7.61 13.29
CA LYS A 107 3.16 -7.66 12.30
C LYS A 107 2.54 -6.29 12.04
N GLU A 108 2.60 -5.39 13.02
CA GLU A 108 2.11 -4.02 12.94
C GLU A 108 2.90 -3.14 11.94
N ARG A 109 4.07 -3.62 11.54
CA ARG A 109 4.92 -2.97 10.54
C ARG A 109 4.75 -3.54 9.13
N ILE A 110 3.84 -4.51 8.97
CA ILE A 110 3.63 -5.24 7.72
C ILE A 110 2.21 -5.00 7.22
N ALA A 111 2.11 -4.64 5.93
CA ALA A 111 0.90 -4.70 5.13
C ALA A 111 1.08 -5.73 4.02
N VAL A 112 -0.02 -6.27 3.52
CA VAL A 112 -0.01 -7.17 2.37
C VAL A 112 -0.90 -6.63 1.25
N SER A 113 -0.47 -6.78 0.00
CA SER A 113 -1.32 -6.47 -1.15
C SER A 113 -1.88 -7.76 -1.76
N LEU A 114 -3.14 -7.69 -2.19
CA LEU A 114 -3.91 -8.79 -2.76
C LEU A 114 -4.51 -8.35 -4.10
N ASN A 115 -4.44 -9.24 -5.09
CA ASN A 115 -5.04 -9.01 -6.42
C ASN A 115 -6.37 -9.73 -6.60
N ASP A 116 -6.66 -10.73 -5.76
CA ASP A 116 -7.87 -11.54 -5.85
C ASP A 116 -8.31 -12.07 -4.48
N PHE A 117 -9.55 -12.56 -4.41
CA PHE A 117 -10.10 -13.16 -3.20
C PHE A 117 -9.62 -14.56 -2.90
N ASP A 118 -9.21 -15.31 -3.91
CA ASP A 118 -8.78 -16.68 -3.74
C ASP A 118 -7.60 -16.79 -2.76
N ALA A 119 -6.65 -15.84 -2.88
CA ALA A 119 -5.52 -15.75 -1.96
C ALA A 119 -6.00 -15.46 -0.52
N LEU A 120 -6.98 -14.56 -0.36
CA LEU A 120 -7.58 -14.26 0.95
C LEU A 120 -8.23 -15.50 1.56
N PHE A 121 -9.15 -16.15 0.83
CA PHE A 121 -9.90 -17.30 1.36
C PHE A 121 -9.01 -18.49 1.73
N LYS A 122 -8.01 -18.77 0.91
CA LYS A 122 -7.12 -19.92 1.13
C LYS A 122 -6.14 -19.71 2.29
N GLN A 123 -5.79 -18.46 2.59
CA GLN A 123 -4.65 -18.15 3.46
C GLN A 123 -4.95 -17.01 4.44
N GLN A 124 -6.22 -16.73 4.74
CA GLN A 124 -6.65 -15.68 5.66
C GLN A 124 -5.88 -15.73 7.00
N HIS A 125 -5.69 -16.91 7.56
CA HIS A 125 -4.99 -17.12 8.82
C HIS A 125 -3.52 -16.64 8.79
N LEU A 126 -2.85 -16.72 7.64
CA LEU A 126 -1.48 -16.21 7.48
C LEU A 126 -1.46 -14.68 7.40
N ILE A 127 -2.45 -14.09 6.72
CA ILE A 127 -2.60 -12.64 6.64
C ILE A 127 -2.81 -12.07 8.05
N GLU A 128 -3.72 -12.64 8.83
CA GLU A 128 -4.00 -12.22 10.21
C GLU A 128 -2.81 -12.44 11.15
N ALA A 129 -2.05 -13.52 10.93
CA ALA A 129 -0.88 -13.82 11.75
C ALA A 129 0.28 -12.84 11.52
N TYR A 130 0.49 -12.41 10.27
CA TYR A 130 1.73 -11.74 9.85
C TYR A 130 1.57 -10.29 9.40
N SER A 131 0.33 -9.77 9.32
CA SER A 131 0.07 -8.39 8.93
C SER A 131 -1.09 -7.77 9.72
N THR A 132 -1.17 -6.43 9.68
CA THR A 132 -2.29 -5.68 10.28
C THR A 132 -3.12 -4.94 9.25
N GLU A 133 -2.71 -4.96 8.00
CA GLU A 133 -3.39 -4.27 6.92
C GLU A 133 -3.32 -5.09 5.63
N MET A 134 -4.45 -5.21 4.93
CA MET A 134 -4.50 -5.74 3.56
C MET A 134 -5.01 -4.67 2.62
N ILE A 135 -4.35 -4.62 1.45
CA ILE A 135 -4.66 -3.66 0.41
C ILE A 135 -5.07 -4.44 -0.84
N PHE A 136 -6.35 -4.32 -1.18
CA PHE A 136 -6.86 -4.87 -2.43
C PHE A 136 -6.56 -3.93 -3.58
N MET A 137 -5.78 -4.43 -4.55
CA MET A 137 -5.23 -3.63 -5.64
C MET A 137 -6.23 -3.35 -6.77
N HIS A 138 -7.36 -4.04 -6.79
CA HIS A 138 -8.40 -3.87 -7.79
C HIS A 138 -9.76 -3.68 -7.13
N ARG A 139 -10.67 -3.03 -7.87
CA ARG A 139 -12.07 -2.96 -7.48
C ARG A 139 -12.63 -4.37 -7.36
N LEU A 140 -13.14 -4.67 -6.18
CA LEU A 140 -13.76 -5.95 -5.87
C LEU A 140 -15.26 -5.89 -6.11
N ASP A 141 -15.87 -7.02 -6.44
CA ASP A 141 -17.29 -7.19 -6.25
C ASP A 141 -17.59 -7.10 -4.76
N LEU A 142 -18.20 -5.98 -4.36
CA LEU A 142 -18.44 -5.60 -2.97
C LEU A 142 -19.26 -6.62 -2.17
N ASN A 143 -20.00 -7.51 -2.86
CA ASN A 143 -20.75 -8.58 -2.22
C ASN A 143 -19.85 -9.70 -1.67
N SER A 144 -18.58 -9.69 -2.03
CA SER A 144 -17.61 -10.73 -1.71
C SER A 144 -16.61 -10.34 -0.62
N VAL A 145 -16.66 -9.12 -0.06
CA VAL A 145 -15.73 -8.69 1.01
C VAL A 145 -16.07 -9.44 2.29
N VAL A 146 -15.15 -10.28 2.70
CA VAL A 146 -15.28 -11.14 3.88
C VAL A 146 -14.99 -10.33 5.15
N ASN A 147 -15.66 -10.68 6.24
CA ASN A 147 -15.30 -10.23 7.59
C ASN A 147 -13.92 -10.77 7.96
N VAL A 148 -12.90 -9.99 7.68
CA VAL A 148 -11.57 -10.22 8.24
C VAL A 148 -11.48 -9.37 9.50
N THR A 149 -11.59 -10.02 10.67
CA THR A 149 -11.90 -9.35 11.92
C THR A 149 -10.75 -8.52 12.50
N GLU A 150 -9.51 -8.85 12.23
CA GLU A 150 -8.35 -8.21 12.86
C GLU A 150 -7.49 -7.40 11.89
N THR A 151 -7.53 -7.70 10.59
CA THR A 151 -6.71 -7.02 9.59
C THR A 151 -7.51 -5.92 8.91
N GLN A 152 -6.99 -4.70 8.92
CA GLN A 152 -7.62 -3.57 8.23
C GLN A 152 -7.63 -3.81 6.72
N CYS A 153 -8.78 -3.63 6.09
CA CYS A 153 -8.93 -3.78 4.64
C CYS A 153 -9.06 -2.41 3.97
N VAL A 154 -8.14 -2.10 3.07
CA VAL A 154 -8.17 -0.92 2.20
C VAL A 154 -8.41 -1.38 0.76
N VAL A 155 -9.34 -0.74 0.06
CA VAL A 155 -9.66 -1.02 -1.34
C VAL A 155 -9.11 0.09 -2.23
N VAL A 156 -8.30 -0.27 -3.22
CA VAL A 156 -7.82 0.68 -4.23
C VAL A 156 -8.87 0.81 -5.34
N THR A 157 -9.21 2.04 -5.71
CA THR A 157 -10.17 2.32 -6.78
C THR A 157 -9.73 3.49 -7.64
N ASP A 158 -10.13 3.49 -8.89
CA ASP A 158 -9.96 4.59 -9.85
C ASP A 158 -11.22 5.45 -10.01
N THR A 159 -12.32 5.05 -9.36
CA THR A 159 -13.58 5.81 -9.43
C THR A 159 -13.44 7.20 -8.84
N MET A 160 -14.17 8.14 -9.42
CA MET A 160 -14.33 9.52 -8.92
C MET A 160 -15.77 9.78 -8.47
N ASP A 161 -16.64 8.78 -8.49
CA ASP A 161 -18.03 8.87 -8.05
C ASP A 161 -18.11 8.73 -6.53
N GLU A 162 -18.54 9.79 -5.84
CA GLU A 162 -18.68 9.82 -4.39
C GLU A 162 -19.62 8.74 -3.85
N ASN A 163 -20.73 8.45 -4.55
CA ASN A 163 -21.67 7.41 -4.13
C ASN A 163 -21.04 6.03 -4.21
N GLU A 164 -20.24 5.79 -5.23
CA GLU A 164 -19.50 4.55 -5.37
C GLU A 164 -18.45 4.40 -4.29
N ILE A 165 -17.68 5.45 -3.99
CA ILE A 165 -16.71 5.48 -2.89
C ILE A 165 -17.40 5.20 -1.54
N LEU A 166 -18.53 5.85 -1.27
CA LEU A 166 -19.30 5.63 -0.06
C LEU A 166 -19.84 4.20 0.03
N ASN A 167 -20.25 3.58 -1.09
CA ASN A 167 -20.69 2.20 -1.12
C ASN A 167 -19.52 1.23 -0.80
N ILE A 168 -18.32 1.51 -1.30
CA ILE A 168 -17.12 0.74 -0.95
C ILE A 168 -16.85 0.84 0.55
N LEU A 169 -16.87 2.04 1.13
CA LEU A 169 -16.63 2.26 2.56
C LEU A 169 -17.68 1.60 3.47
N LYS A 170 -18.93 1.47 2.99
CA LYS A 170 -20.00 0.79 3.73
C LYS A 170 -19.92 -0.75 3.64
N SER A 171 -19.05 -1.29 2.79
CA SER A 171 -18.91 -2.73 2.62
C SER A 171 -18.30 -3.35 3.87
N ASN A 172 -18.79 -4.53 4.22
CA ASN A 172 -18.36 -5.22 5.42
C ASN A 172 -16.86 -5.56 5.38
N GLY A 173 -16.13 -5.21 6.43
CA GLY A 173 -14.68 -5.43 6.54
C GLY A 173 -13.80 -4.36 5.88
N VAL A 174 -14.36 -3.44 5.09
CA VAL A 174 -13.59 -2.33 4.51
C VAL A 174 -13.39 -1.24 5.55
N LYS A 175 -12.14 -0.82 5.75
CA LYS A 175 -11.73 0.23 6.69
C LYS A 175 -11.28 1.50 5.98
N GLY A 176 -10.98 1.43 4.70
CA GLY A 176 -10.53 2.58 3.94
C GLY A 176 -10.61 2.36 2.43
N VAL A 177 -10.59 3.46 1.71
CA VAL A 177 -10.53 3.48 0.25
C VAL A 177 -9.33 4.32 -0.16
N SER A 178 -8.55 3.80 -1.09
CA SER A 178 -7.40 4.49 -1.68
C SER A 178 -7.66 4.83 -3.13
N GLY A 179 -7.33 6.04 -3.56
CA GLY A 179 -7.49 6.47 -4.94
C GLY A 179 -7.17 7.95 -5.13
N ARG A 180 -7.21 8.38 -6.38
CA ARG A 180 -6.92 9.78 -6.76
C ARG A 180 -8.05 10.76 -6.47
N PHE A 181 -9.21 10.28 -6.01
CA PHE A 181 -10.37 11.15 -5.67
C PHE A 181 -10.03 12.15 -4.57
N ILE A 182 -9.15 11.82 -3.64
CA ILE A 182 -8.70 12.71 -2.53
C ILE A 182 -8.11 14.02 -3.07
N SER A 183 -7.52 14.01 -4.26
CA SER A 183 -6.96 15.23 -4.87
C SER A 183 -8.03 16.26 -5.28
N ARG A 184 -9.31 15.89 -5.29
CA ARG A 184 -10.43 16.77 -5.67
C ARG A 184 -11.30 17.20 -4.51
N LEU A 185 -11.14 16.59 -3.32
CA LEU A 185 -11.77 17.02 -2.09
C LEU A 185 -11.06 18.28 -1.57
#